data_f539f8a40829ee4ff641948d7e68b2e4
#
_entry.id   f539f8a40829ee4ff641948d7e68b2e4
#
_cell.length_a   1.000
_cell.length_b   1.000
_cell.length_c   1.000
_cell.angle_alpha   90.00
_cell.angle_beta   90.00
_cell.angle_gamma   90.00
#
_symmetry.space_group_name_H-M   'P 1'
#
loop_
_entity.id
_entity.type
_entity.pdbx_description
1 polymer ?
#
loop_
_entity_poly.entity_id
_entity_poly.type
_entity_poly.pdbx_seq_one_letter_code
_entity_poly.pdbx_strand_id
1 'polypeptide(L)'
;MVIFSFREYGENLGTRPLGKRVREQLLPMIEQNECVVLDFTGVNVVNNSFADECIAKLLLTMPLSELKSRTTFRGLNPIASESVLTALRRRHLFCS
;
A
#
# COMPACT_ATOMS: atom_id res chain seq x y z
N MET A 1 -12.65 0.05 12.79
CA MET A 1 -11.56 0.61 11.95
C MET A 1 -10.23 0.15 12.49
N VAL A 2 -9.38 -0.36 11.61
CA VAL A 2 -8.06 -0.90 11.97
C VAL A 2 -6.99 0.00 11.33
N ILE A 3 -5.90 0.23 12.06
CA ILE A 3 -4.78 1.04 11.57
C ILE A 3 -3.59 0.12 11.33
N PHE A 4 -3.03 0.18 10.11
CA PHE A 4 -1.82 -0.54 9.74
C PHE A 4 -0.69 0.48 9.61
N SER A 5 0.27 0.44 10.53
CA SER A 5 1.37 1.40 10.56
C SER A 5 2.57 0.91 9.77
N PHE A 6 2.86 1.60 8.65
CA PHE A 6 4.03 1.27 7.82
C PHE A 6 5.33 1.70 8.47
N ARG A 7 5.29 2.65 9.41
CA ARG A 7 6.48 3.10 10.14
C ARG A 7 7.14 1.98 10.94
N GLU A 8 6.36 0.97 11.34
CA GLU A 8 6.90 -0.19 12.06
C GLU A 8 7.90 -0.99 11.21
N TYR A 9 7.86 -0.85 9.89
CA TYR A 9 8.76 -1.53 8.97
C TYR A 9 9.96 -0.66 8.57
N GLY A 10 10.01 0.59 9.02
CA GLY A 10 11.10 1.51 8.77
C GLY A 10 10.65 2.86 8.23
N GLU A 11 11.60 3.80 8.15
CA GLU A 11 11.37 5.13 7.59
C GLU A 11 11.56 5.17 6.08
N ASN A 12 12.31 4.20 5.54
CA ASN A 12 12.61 4.11 4.12
C ASN A 12 12.17 2.74 3.60
N LEU A 13 11.07 2.73 2.86
CA LEU A 13 10.47 1.50 2.37
C LEU A 13 10.86 1.34 0.90
N GLY A 14 11.87 0.51 0.64
CA GLY A 14 12.57 0.58 -0.62
C GLY A 14 12.72 -0.69 -1.46
N THR A 15 12.45 -1.87 -0.93
CA THR A 15 12.74 -3.10 -1.67
C THR A 15 11.50 -3.93 -1.95
N ARG A 16 11.54 -4.74 -3.02
CA ARG A 16 10.47 -5.68 -3.33
C ARG A 16 10.33 -6.79 -2.28
N PRO A 17 11.42 -7.40 -1.76
CA PRO A 17 11.27 -8.38 -0.68
C PRO A 17 10.57 -7.81 0.55
N LEU A 18 10.89 -6.58 0.94
CA LEU A 18 10.19 -5.93 2.05
C LEU A 18 8.72 -5.67 1.69
N GLY A 19 8.46 -5.19 0.48
CA GLY A 19 7.09 -4.96 0.02
C GLY A 19 6.23 -6.21 0.07
N LYS A 20 6.80 -7.34 -0.35
CA LYS A 20 6.10 -8.62 -0.28
C LYS A 20 5.79 -9.02 1.16
N ARG A 21 6.75 -8.88 2.07
CA ARG A 21 6.55 -9.20 3.48
C ARG A 21 5.45 -8.35 4.11
N VAL A 22 5.47 -7.06 3.82
CA VAL A 22 4.45 -6.15 4.34
C VAL A 22 3.08 -6.48 3.76
N ARG A 23 3.01 -6.75 2.45
CA ARG A 23 1.74 -7.16 1.82
C ARG A 23 1.17 -8.43 2.45
N GLU A 24 2.02 -9.40 2.77
CA GLU A 24 1.59 -10.66 3.40
C GLU A 24 0.96 -10.42 4.78
N GLN A 25 1.33 -9.35 5.46
CA GLN A 25 0.71 -8.95 6.72
C GLN A 25 -0.53 -8.08 6.49
N LEU A 26 -0.49 -7.23 5.47
CA LEU A 26 -1.55 -6.27 5.19
C LEU A 26 -2.80 -6.91 4.57
N LEU A 27 -2.62 -7.80 3.61
CA LEU A 27 -3.73 -8.39 2.86
C LEU A 27 -4.76 -9.09 3.76
N PRO A 28 -4.36 -9.94 4.72
CA PRO A 28 -5.34 -10.54 5.63
C PRO A 28 -6.12 -9.52 6.44
N MET A 29 -5.49 -8.40 6.83
CA MET A 29 -6.18 -7.35 7.57
C MET A 29 -7.24 -6.68 6.71
N ILE A 30 -6.95 -6.42 5.44
CA ILE A 30 -7.93 -5.83 4.53
C ILE A 30 -9.09 -6.80 4.31
N GLU A 31 -8.80 -8.08 4.16
CA GLU A 31 -9.84 -9.10 3.94
C GLU A 31 -10.74 -9.32 5.14
N GLN A 32 -10.22 -9.13 6.35
CA GLN A 32 -10.93 -9.40 7.59
C GLN A 32 -11.63 -8.18 8.19
N ASN A 33 -11.43 -7.00 7.64
CA ASN A 33 -11.97 -5.76 8.19
C ASN A 33 -12.65 -4.94 7.10
N GLU A 34 -13.69 -4.20 7.49
CA GLU A 34 -14.42 -3.33 6.54
C GLU A 34 -13.58 -2.15 6.09
N CYS A 35 -12.73 -1.63 6.99
CA CYS A 35 -11.90 -0.47 6.68
C CYS A 35 -10.56 -0.56 7.41
N VAL A 36 -9.47 -0.41 6.65
CA VAL A 36 -8.11 -0.37 7.18
C VAL A 36 -7.49 0.97 6.81
N VAL A 37 -6.94 1.67 7.79
CA VAL A 37 -6.17 2.89 7.55
C VAL A 37 -4.73 2.49 7.27
N LEU A 38 -4.24 2.84 6.08
CA LEU A 38 -2.86 2.63 5.67
C LEU A 38 -2.06 3.85 6.12
N ASP A 39 -1.46 3.75 7.30
CA ASP A 39 -0.82 4.87 7.96
C ASP A 39 0.67 4.93 7.66
N PHE A 40 1.08 5.96 6.93
CA PHE A 40 2.47 6.23 6.56
C PHE A 40 3.09 7.36 7.38
N THR A 41 2.46 7.76 8.48
CA THR A 41 3.01 8.81 9.34
C THR A 41 4.41 8.41 9.82
N GLY A 42 5.39 9.30 9.62
CA GLY A 42 6.80 9.05 9.99
C GLY A 42 7.61 8.30 8.95
N VAL A 43 6.99 7.87 7.84
CA VAL A 43 7.70 7.26 6.71
C VAL A 43 8.20 8.36 5.78
N ASN A 44 9.53 8.40 5.55
CA ASN A 44 10.15 9.43 4.72
C ASN A 44 10.16 9.07 3.23
N VAL A 45 10.45 7.83 2.92
CA VAL A 45 10.60 7.37 1.54
C VAL A 45 9.80 6.11 1.30
N VAL A 46 9.02 6.12 0.21
CA VAL A 46 8.39 4.92 -0.35
C VAL A 46 8.79 4.91 -1.83
N ASN A 47 9.68 4.00 -2.23
CA ASN A 47 10.07 3.98 -3.63
C ASN A 47 9.08 3.16 -4.47
N ASN A 48 9.24 3.25 -5.80
CA ASN A 48 8.33 2.62 -6.74
C ASN A 48 8.30 1.10 -6.61
N SER A 49 9.44 0.48 -6.32
CA SER A 49 9.52 -0.98 -6.18
C SER A 49 8.71 -1.47 -4.97
N PHE A 50 8.84 -0.79 -3.84
CA PHE A 50 8.05 -1.12 -2.65
C PHE A 50 6.56 -0.86 -2.89
N ALA A 51 6.22 0.30 -3.45
CA ALA A 51 4.84 0.67 -3.70
C ALA A 51 4.15 -0.33 -4.63
N ASP A 52 4.82 -0.75 -5.69
CA ASP A 52 4.30 -1.75 -6.61
C ASP A 52 4.11 -3.10 -5.92
N GLU A 53 5.14 -3.58 -5.23
CA GLU A 53 5.12 -4.91 -4.61
C GLU A 53 4.12 -4.99 -3.46
N CYS A 54 4.03 -3.97 -2.62
CA CYS A 54 3.17 -3.99 -1.43
C CYS A 54 1.74 -3.55 -1.73
N ILE A 55 1.57 -2.41 -2.40
CA ILE A 55 0.26 -1.79 -2.56
C ILE A 55 -0.40 -2.17 -3.88
N ALA A 56 0.31 -1.94 -4.99
CA ALA A 56 -0.29 -2.15 -6.31
C ALA A 56 -0.60 -3.62 -6.60
N LYS A 57 0.18 -4.54 -6.09
CA LYS A 57 -0.10 -5.97 -6.25
C LYS A 57 -1.35 -6.45 -5.51
N LEU A 58 -1.91 -5.65 -4.62
CA LEU A 58 -3.23 -5.93 -4.05
C LEU A 58 -4.30 -6.00 -5.15
N LEU A 59 -4.08 -5.32 -6.26
CA LEU A 59 -4.99 -5.36 -7.41
C LEU A 59 -5.02 -6.72 -8.11
N LEU A 60 -4.08 -7.61 -7.82
CA LEU A 60 -4.13 -8.99 -8.30
C LEU A 60 -5.16 -9.82 -7.54
N THR A 61 -5.53 -9.39 -6.34
CA THR A 61 -6.47 -10.09 -5.46
C THR A 61 -7.85 -9.45 -5.50
N MET A 62 -7.93 -8.13 -5.64
CA MET A 62 -9.19 -7.41 -5.63
C MET A 62 -9.17 -6.25 -6.62
N PRO A 63 -10.32 -5.85 -7.19
CA PRO A 63 -10.36 -4.68 -8.07
C PRO A 63 -10.11 -3.38 -7.32
N LEU A 64 -9.70 -2.34 -8.06
CA LEU A 64 -9.38 -1.05 -7.46
C LEU A 64 -10.55 -0.45 -6.69
N SER A 65 -11.77 -0.60 -7.18
CA SER A 65 -12.96 -0.12 -6.50
C SER A 65 -13.13 -0.74 -5.12
N GLU A 66 -12.87 -2.03 -4.99
CA GLU A 66 -12.92 -2.70 -3.69
C GLU A 66 -11.81 -2.24 -2.78
N LEU A 67 -10.59 -2.12 -3.30
CA LEU A 67 -9.46 -1.61 -2.52
C LEU A 67 -9.75 -0.21 -1.98
N LYS A 68 -10.29 0.67 -2.82
CA LYS A 68 -10.66 2.03 -2.39
C LYS A 68 -11.74 2.04 -1.32
N SER A 69 -12.71 1.12 -1.40
CA SER A 69 -13.79 1.06 -0.42
C SER A 69 -13.34 0.52 0.93
N ARG A 70 -12.28 -0.30 0.94
CA ARG A 70 -11.78 -0.96 2.15
C ARG A 70 -10.59 -0.28 2.80
N THR A 71 -9.96 0.67 2.13
CA THR A 71 -8.74 1.31 2.65
C THR A 71 -8.79 2.82 2.52
N THR A 72 -8.06 3.47 3.42
CA THR A 72 -7.80 4.90 3.30
C THR A 72 -6.34 5.15 3.66
N PHE A 73 -5.71 6.13 2.99
CA PHE A 73 -4.32 6.49 3.25
C PHE A 73 -4.24 7.65 4.26
N ARG A 74 -3.22 7.61 5.10
CA ARG A 74 -2.96 8.68 6.05
C ARG A 74 -1.45 8.90 6.18
N GLY A 75 -1.03 10.17 6.26
CA GLY A 75 0.36 10.50 6.54
C GLY A 75 1.33 10.37 5.38
N LEU A 76 0.85 10.18 4.16
CA LEU A 76 1.72 10.15 2.99
C LEU A 76 2.26 11.54 2.70
N ASN A 77 3.61 11.68 2.63
CA ASN A 77 4.18 12.90 2.11
C ASN A 77 4.03 12.94 0.58
N PRO A 78 4.26 14.12 -0.08
CA PRO A 78 4.01 14.23 -1.53
C PRO A 78 4.80 13.23 -2.38
N ILE A 79 6.04 12.94 -2.03
CA ILE A 79 6.88 12.01 -2.80
C ILE A 79 6.36 10.57 -2.64
N ALA A 80 6.06 10.15 -1.43
CA ALA A 80 5.51 8.83 -1.16
C ALA A 80 4.14 8.65 -1.82
N SER A 81 3.31 9.68 -1.76
CA SER A 81 1.99 9.68 -2.40
C SER A 81 2.11 9.46 -3.91
N GLU A 82 3.05 10.15 -4.56
CA GLU A 82 3.27 10.00 -5.99
C GLU A 82 3.71 8.58 -6.34
N SER A 83 4.61 7.98 -5.57
CA SER A 83 5.06 6.60 -5.80
C SER A 83 3.90 5.61 -5.72
N VAL A 84 3.06 5.75 -4.71
CA VAL A 84 1.90 4.87 -4.51
C VAL A 84 0.90 5.04 -5.64
N LEU A 85 0.56 6.28 -6.00
CA LEU A 85 -0.39 6.54 -7.07
C LEU A 85 0.12 6.06 -8.43
N THR A 86 1.40 6.25 -8.72
CA THR A 86 2.01 5.78 -9.96
C THR A 86 1.94 4.26 -10.05
N ALA A 87 2.28 3.56 -8.97
CA ALA A 87 2.22 2.10 -8.93
C ALA A 87 0.80 1.59 -9.15
N LEU A 88 -0.18 2.17 -8.47
CA LEU A 88 -1.59 1.79 -8.61
C LEU A 88 -2.10 2.03 -10.04
N ARG A 89 -1.76 3.17 -10.64
CA ARG A 89 -2.15 3.47 -12.03
C ARG A 89 -1.60 2.45 -13.01
N ARG A 90 -0.32 2.12 -12.87
CA ARG A 90 0.32 1.14 -13.77
C ARG A 90 -0.37 -0.20 -13.70
N ARG A 91 -0.62 -0.70 -12.50
CA ARG A 91 -1.29 -1.99 -12.31
C ARG A 91 -2.74 -1.96 -12.78
N HIS A 92 -3.45 -0.89 -12.49
CA HIS A 92 -4.84 -0.74 -12.91
C HIS A 92 -4.97 -0.74 -14.43
N LEU A 93 -4.09 -0.01 -15.13
CA LEU A 93 -4.11 0.06 -16.59
C LEU A 93 -3.76 -1.26 -17.27
N PHE A 94 -2.84 -2.03 -16.69
CA PHE A 94 -2.38 -3.29 -17.30
C PHE A 94 -3.15 -4.52 -16.83
N CYS A 95 -3.83 -4.44 -15.69
CA CYS A 95 -4.56 -5.59 -15.14
C CYS A 95 -6.08 -5.46 -15.30
N SER A 96 -6.53 -4.35 -15.82
CA SER A 96 -7.94 -4.16 -16.12
C SER A 96 -8.23 -4.52 -17.57
#